data_8aa1ab9f6f1580585298a0f8a7f114c6
#
_entry.id   8aa1ab9f6f1580585298a0f8a7f114c6
#
_cell.length_a   1.000
_cell.length_b   1.000
_cell.length_c   1.000
_cell.angle_alpha   90.00
_cell.angle_beta   90.00
_cell.angle_gamma   90.00
#
_symmetry.space_group_name_H-M   'P 1'
#
loop_
_entity.id
_entity.type
_entity.pdbx_description
1 polymer ?
#
loop_
_entity_poly.entity_id
_entity_poly.type
_entity_poly.pdbx_seq_one_letter_code
_entity_poly.pdbx_strand_id
1 'polypeptide(L)'
;MFCHKCHKIFSLKNKLDPIKIWTDYTSGKQTYQQLAVKYHCSVRTIQRYIDKAPKTTLKPTSNRYLNIIMDTTFFCRYFGVLVLMDSNSNNVISHYFVRTEKDIYYKLALNRLREKGYIIQSITCDGRRGLMKDLFNTPVQMCQFHMVAIVMRKLRKKHQSQVGKELKIITKTLTKSSKNEFYRRLHSWFIKYQVFLKERSNKANEKGYFPYKHRNERSVYASLIRYMDYIFTYEKHSELNIEKTTNRLEGLFSELKRKLNNHNGLTKKRKMLFIQDFLNKKSC
;
A
#
# COMPACT_ATOMS: atom_id res chain seq x y z
N MET A 1 -6.79 52.30 4.06
CA MET A 1 -7.75 53.36 4.38
C MET A 1 -7.54 53.79 5.82
N PHE A 2 -7.54 55.12 6.05
CA PHE A 2 -7.48 55.68 7.39
C PHE A 2 -8.89 56.10 7.80
N CYS A 3 -9.30 55.76 9.00
CA CYS A 3 -10.61 56.15 9.54
C CYS A 3 -10.46 57.45 10.34
N HIS A 4 -11.04 58.51 9.85
CA HIS A 4 -11.01 59.81 10.54
C HIS A 4 -11.78 59.86 11.87
N LYS A 5 -12.73 58.90 12.08
CA LYS A 5 -13.51 58.78 13.31
C LYS A 5 -12.75 58.05 14.46
N CYS A 6 -12.02 56.99 14.12
CA CYS A 6 -11.34 56.18 15.14
C CYS A 6 -9.81 56.23 15.04
N HIS A 7 -9.25 57.02 14.17
CA HIS A 7 -7.83 57.20 13.89
C HIS A 7 -7.06 55.88 13.60
N LYS A 8 -7.75 54.83 13.15
CA LYS A 8 -7.15 53.53 12.82
C LYS A 8 -6.96 53.36 11.33
N ILE A 9 -5.83 52.77 10.96
CA ILE A 9 -5.57 52.36 9.59
C ILE A 9 -6.13 50.92 9.43
N PHE A 10 -6.99 50.72 8.43
CA PHE A 10 -7.52 49.40 8.09
C PHE A 10 -7.39 49.15 6.59
N SER A 11 -7.22 47.89 6.23
CA SER A 11 -7.16 47.44 4.86
C SER A 11 -8.51 46.85 4.45
N LEU A 12 -9.07 47.34 3.33
CA LEU A 12 -10.26 46.76 2.70
C LEU A 12 -9.96 45.51 1.87
N LYS A 13 -8.74 44.97 1.95
CA LYS A 13 -8.42 43.75 1.22
C LYS A 13 -9.30 42.60 1.72
N ASN A 14 -10.11 42.06 0.82
CA ASN A 14 -10.85 40.82 1.10
C ASN A 14 -9.87 39.77 1.61
N LYS A 15 -10.17 39.22 2.78
CA LYS A 15 -9.39 38.11 3.32
C LYS A 15 -9.52 36.93 2.35
N LEU A 16 -8.41 36.48 1.83
CA LEU A 16 -8.37 35.27 1.03
C LEU A 16 -8.82 34.08 1.93
N ASP A 17 -9.64 33.20 1.38
CA ASP A 17 -10.11 31.99 2.07
C ASP A 17 -9.06 30.88 1.96
N PRO A 18 -8.45 30.42 3.06
CA PRO A 18 -7.48 29.35 3.04
C PRO A 18 -8.07 28.01 2.54
N ILE A 19 -9.36 27.74 2.82
CA ILE A 19 -10.03 26.51 2.41
C ILE A 19 -10.19 26.50 0.88
N LYS A 20 -10.65 27.59 0.30
CA LYS A 20 -10.81 27.72 -1.14
C LYS A 20 -9.47 27.60 -1.88
N ILE A 21 -8.43 28.29 -1.38
CA ILE A 21 -7.07 28.18 -1.93
C ILE A 21 -6.55 26.75 -1.85
N TRP A 22 -6.76 26.06 -0.72
CA TRP A 22 -6.36 24.66 -0.54
C TRP A 22 -7.11 23.72 -1.49
N THR A 23 -8.40 23.94 -1.69
CA THR A 23 -9.24 23.15 -2.61
C THR A 23 -8.79 23.35 -4.06
N ASP A 24 -8.57 24.59 -4.48
CA ASP A 24 -8.04 24.90 -5.80
C ASP A 24 -6.66 24.29 -6.04
N TYR A 25 -5.82 24.29 -5.01
CA TYR A 25 -4.51 23.67 -5.07
C TYR A 25 -4.61 22.13 -5.20
N THR A 26 -5.34 21.47 -4.31
CA THR A 26 -5.35 20.00 -4.22
C THR A 26 -6.29 19.35 -5.25
N SER A 27 -7.50 19.87 -5.42
CA SER A 27 -8.54 19.33 -6.31
C SER A 27 -8.52 19.99 -7.68
N GLY A 28 -8.31 21.29 -7.72
CA GLY A 28 -8.20 22.08 -8.96
C GLY A 28 -6.88 21.94 -9.70
N LYS A 29 -5.91 21.19 -9.15
CA LYS A 29 -4.57 20.92 -9.73
C LYS A 29 -3.78 22.19 -10.09
N GLN A 30 -4.09 23.33 -9.47
CA GLN A 30 -3.44 24.60 -9.78
C GLN A 30 -2.07 24.70 -9.09
N THR A 31 -1.09 25.24 -9.81
CA THR A 31 0.23 25.53 -9.25
C THR A 31 0.21 26.79 -8.37
N TYR A 32 1.25 27.01 -7.57
CA TYR A 32 1.39 28.24 -6.78
C TYR A 32 1.35 29.50 -7.65
N GLN A 33 1.94 29.46 -8.84
CA GLN A 33 1.95 30.59 -9.77
C GLN A 33 0.55 30.89 -10.31
N GLN A 34 -0.18 29.85 -10.75
CA GLN A 34 -1.56 30.00 -11.23
C GLN A 34 -2.48 30.55 -10.14
N LEU A 35 -2.33 30.07 -8.90
CA LEU A 35 -3.09 30.59 -7.76
C LEU A 35 -2.70 32.05 -7.44
N ALA A 36 -1.42 32.40 -7.54
CA ALA A 36 -0.96 33.75 -7.32
C ALA A 36 -1.59 34.75 -8.32
N VAL A 37 -1.67 34.34 -9.58
CA VAL A 37 -2.37 35.12 -10.64
C VAL A 37 -3.87 35.17 -10.33
N LYS A 38 -4.53 34.04 -10.08
CA LYS A 38 -5.98 33.96 -9.82
C LYS A 38 -6.43 34.81 -8.63
N TYR A 39 -5.62 34.83 -7.57
CA TYR A 39 -5.94 35.56 -6.33
C TYR A 39 -5.26 36.91 -6.22
N HIS A 40 -4.61 37.40 -7.29
CA HIS A 40 -3.93 38.71 -7.36
C HIS A 40 -2.98 38.94 -6.16
N CYS A 41 -2.15 37.93 -5.84
CA CYS A 41 -1.22 38.01 -4.71
C CYS A 41 0.10 37.31 -5.03
N SER A 42 1.11 37.48 -4.15
CA SER A 42 2.39 36.82 -4.36
C SER A 42 2.32 35.30 -4.07
N VAL A 43 3.19 34.52 -4.72
CA VAL A 43 3.36 33.08 -4.45
C VAL A 43 3.60 32.79 -2.96
N ARG A 44 4.37 33.67 -2.27
CA ARG A 44 4.62 33.55 -0.84
C ARG A 44 3.33 33.70 -0.02
N THR A 45 2.43 34.58 -0.44
CA THR A 45 1.11 34.73 0.18
C THR A 45 0.28 33.44 0.01
N ILE A 46 0.21 32.87 -1.20
CA ILE A 46 -0.47 31.59 -1.44
C ILE A 46 0.09 30.48 -0.53
N GLN A 47 1.42 30.36 -0.45
CA GLN A 47 2.05 29.36 0.42
C GLN A 47 1.66 29.51 1.89
N ARG A 48 1.60 30.75 2.40
CA ARG A 48 1.16 31.04 3.77
C ARG A 48 -0.30 30.65 4.02
N TYR A 49 -1.18 30.86 3.04
CA TYR A 49 -2.58 30.47 3.16
C TYR A 49 -2.75 28.95 3.08
N ILE A 50 -2.00 28.26 2.23
CA ILE A 50 -1.95 26.79 2.18
C ILE A 50 -1.46 26.20 3.51
N ASP A 51 -0.45 26.80 4.14
CA ASP A 51 0.06 26.35 5.44
C ASP A 51 -0.97 26.55 6.58
N LYS A 52 -1.87 27.55 6.43
CA LYS A 52 -2.95 27.86 7.38
C LYS A 52 -4.25 27.10 7.11
N ALA A 53 -4.37 26.43 5.96
CA ALA A 53 -5.59 25.71 5.63
C ALA A 53 -5.93 24.68 6.73
N PRO A 54 -7.19 24.60 7.16
CA PRO A 54 -7.62 23.63 8.13
C PRO A 54 -7.37 22.22 7.60
N LYS A 55 -6.91 21.34 8.49
CA LYS A 55 -6.64 19.94 8.15
C LYS A 55 -7.95 19.16 8.26
N THR A 56 -8.28 18.42 7.21
CA THR A 56 -9.36 17.43 7.27
C THR A 56 -8.99 16.38 8.33
N THR A 57 -9.91 16.04 9.21
CA THR A 57 -9.74 14.95 10.17
C THR A 57 -10.28 13.65 9.59
N LEU A 58 -9.70 12.53 9.99
CA LEU A 58 -10.25 11.21 9.73
C LEU A 58 -11.64 11.10 10.36
N LYS A 59 -12.62 10.72 9.56
CA LYS A 59 -13.96 10.44 10.08
C LYS A 59 -14.00 9.00 10.61
N PRO A 60 -14.55 8.76 11.81
CA PRO A 60 -14.76 7.41 12.29
C PRO A 60 -15.79 6.70 11.41
N THR A 61 -15.56 5.43 11.10
CA THR A 61 -16.60 4.60 10.47
C THR A 61 -17.62 4.14 11.51
N SER A 62 -18.89 4.07 11.11
CA SER A 62 -19.97 3.53 11.95
C SER A 62 -19.91 2.00 12.06
N ASN A 63 -19.28 1.32 11.10
CA ASN A 63 -19.14 -0.13 11.12
C ASN A 63 -18.04 -0.56 12.10
N ARG A 64 -18.40 -1.38 13.08
CA ARG A 64 -17.47 -1.95 14.07
C ARG A 64 -16.72 -3.16 13.54
N TYR A 65 -17.22 -3.86 12.53
CA TYR A 65 -16.65 -5.06 11.93
C TYR A 65 -15.88 -4.69 10.66
N LEU A 66 -14.58 -4.92 10.63
CA LEU A 66 -13.71 -4.47 9.55
C LEU A 66 -12.97 -5.64 8.90
N ASN A 67 -12.97 -5.65 7.57
CA ASN A 67 -12.07 -6.46 6.76
C ASN A 67 -10.93 -5.57 6.25
N ILE A 68 -9.77 -5.63 6.92
CA ILE A 68 -8.68 -4.69 6.71
C ILE A 68 -7.80 -5.11 5.54
N ILE A 69 -7.61 -4.20 4.59
CA ILE A 69 -6.50 -4.25 3.64
C ILE A 69 -5.44 -3.29 4.15
N MET A 70 -4.18 -3.72 4.22
CA MET A 70 -3.08 -2.87 4.68
C MET A 70 -1.86 -2.98 3.78
N ASP A 71 -1.25 -1.84 3.53
CA ASP A 71 -0.02 -1.73 2.74
C ASP A 71 0.69 -0.42 3.03
N THR A 72 1.97 -0.32 2.63
CA THR A 72 2.80 0.88 2.80
C THR A 72 3.33 1.35 1.45
N THR A 73 3.15 2.63 1.15
CA THR A 73 3.79 3.23 -0.02
C THR A 73 4.82 4.28 0.38
N PHE A 74 5.90 4.38 -0.40
CA PHE A 74 7.00 5.31 -0.14
C PHE A 74 7.01 6.48 -1.12
N PHE A 75 7.40 7.64 -0.60
CA PHE A 75 7.59 8.89 -1.35
C PHE A 75 9.08 9.25 -1.36
N CYS A 76 9.75 8.84 -2.44
CA CYS A 76 11.21 8.88 -2.55
C CYS A 76 11.87 8.06 -1.41
N ARG A 77 13.07 8.44 -0.98
CA ARG A 77 13.79 7.80 0.14
C ARG A 77 13.50 8.45 1.51
N TYR A 78 12.55 9.37 1.57
CA TYR A 78 12.37 10.22 2.77
C TYR A 78 11.38 9.67 3.78
N PHE A 79 10.26 9.14 3.34
CA PHE A 79 9.22 8.59 4.21
C PHE A 79 8.21 7.77 3.40
N GLY A 80 7.48 6.92 4.11
CA GLY A 80 6.32 6.19 3.61
C GLY A 80 5.06 6.54 4.37
N VAL A 81 3.94 6.08 3.87
CA VAL A 81 2.66 6.08 4.58
C VAL A 81 2.10 4.66 4.57
N LEU A 82 1.85 4.14 5.77
CA LEU A 82 1.12 2.91 6.02
C LEU A 82 -0.36 3.28 6.06
N VAL A 83 -1.18 2.56 5.32
CA VAL A 83 -2.63 2.80 5.24
C VAL A 83 -3.37 1.52 5.58
N LEU A 84 -4.41 1.66 6.41
CA LEU A 84 -5.40 0.63 6.70
C LEU A 84 -6.73 1.08 6.09
N MET A 85 -7.29 0.22 5.24
CA MET A 85 -8.55 0.45 4.52
C MET A 85 -9.49 -0.71 4.82
N ASP A 86 -10.76 -0.42 5.04
CA ASP A 86 -11.78 -1.47 5.07
C ASP A 86 -12.16 -1.88 3.64
N SER A 87 -12.09 -3.17 3.34
CA SER A 87 -12.38 -3.69 2.01
C SER A 87 -13.85 -3.60 1.64
N ASN A 88 -14.75 -3.61 2.61
CA ASN A 88 -16.19 -3.58 2.34
C ASN A 88 -16.66 -2.17 1.96
N SER A 89 -16.24 -1.17 2.71
CA SER A 89 -16.63 0.23 2.47
C SER A 89 -15.69 0.99 1.53
N ASN A 90 -14.50 0.48 1.28
CA ASN A 90 -13.40 1.19 0.60
C ASN A 90 -12.91 2.45 1.32
N ASN A 91 -13.23 2.58 2.60
CA ASN A 91 -12.84 3.73 3.39
C ASN A 91 -11.46 3.56 4.02
N VAL A 92 -10.68 4.62 4.03
CA VAL A 92 -9.44 4.69 4.81
C VAL A 92 -9.80 4.80 6.27
N ILE A 93 -9.47 3.78 7.06
CA ILE A 93 -9.78 3.73 8.50
C ILE A 93 -8.68 4.40 9.33
N SER A 94 -7.42 4.22 8.92
CA SER A 94 -6.28 4.90 9.54
C SER A 94 -5.07 4.94 8.63
N HIS A 95 -4.16 5.87 8.89
CA HIS A 95 -2.89 5.97 8.21
C HIS A 95 -1.80 6.49 9.14
N TYR A 96 -0.55 6.10 8.89
CA TYR A 96 0.61 6.47 9.70
C TYR A 96 1.81 6.76 8.82
N PHE A 97 2.50 7.88 9.06
CA PHE A 97 3.76 8.16 8.40
C PHE A 97 4.87 7.32 9.04
N VAL A 98 5.63 6.64 8.20
CA VAL A 98 6.72 5.76 8.62
C VAL A 98 8.02 6.14 7.90
N ARG A 99 9.16 5.94 8.56
CA ARG A 99 10.47 6.13 7.93
C ARG A 99 10.92 4.90 7.15
N THR A 100 10.62 3.74 7.70
CA THR A 100 10.93 2.43 7.13
C THR A 100 9.73 1.52 7.34
N GLU A 101 9.60 0.49 6.51
CA GLU A 101 8.55 -0.49 6.66
C GLU A 101 9.00 -1.60 7.61
N LYS A 102 8.30 -1.74 8.75
CA LYS A 102 8.53 -2.78 9.76
C LYS A 102 7.22 -3.41 10.20
N ASP A 103 7.24 -4.71 10.48
CA ASP A 103 6.06 -5.48 10.91
C ASP A 103 5.42 -4.89 12.17
N ILE A 104 6.23 -4.34 13.09
CA ILE A 104 5.75 -3.73 14.32
C ILE A 104 4.79 -2.55 14.08
N TYR A 105 4.98 -1.77 13.02
CA TYR A 105 4.08 -0.64 12.74
C TYR A 105 2.70 -1.10 12.30
N TYR A 106 2.60 -2.19 11.55
CA TYR A 106 1.32 -2.80 11.19
C TYR A 106 0.60 -3.33 12.43
N LYS A 107 1.32 -4.05 13.30
CA LYS A 107 0.77 -4.58 14.55
C LYS A 107 0.25 -3.47 15.47
N LEU A 108 1.03 -2.39 15.65
CA LEU A 108 0.61 -1.23 16.43
C LEU A 108 -0.62 -0.54 15.83
N ALA A 109 -0.68 -0.41 14.51
CA ALA A 109 -1.82 0.18 13.84
C ALA A 109 -3.10 -0.63 14.04
N LEU A 110 -3.01 -1.98 13.93
CA LEU A 110 -4.14 -2.88 14.18
C LEU A 110 -4.58 -2.86 15.65
N ASN A 111 -3.64 -2.85 16.60
CA ASN A 111 -3.95 -2.75 18.02
C ASN A 111 -4.70 -1.46 18.36
N ARG A 112 -4.25 -0.33 17.81
CA ARG A 112 -4.96 0.95 17.98
C ARG A 112 -6.40 0.92 17.44
N LEU A 113 -6.68 0.16 16.39
CA LEU A 113 -8.06 -0.03 15.93
C LEU A 113 -8.87 -0.85 16.94
N ARG A 114 -8.28 -1.93 17.47
CA ARG A 114 -8.94 -2.75 18.52
C ARG A 114 -9.21 -1.94 19.80
N GLU A 115 -8.26 -1.12 20.24
CA GLU A 115 -8.42 -0.20 21.38
C GLU A 115 -9.56 0.81 21.18
N LYS A 116 -9.83 1.20 19.92
CA LYS A 116 -10.98 2.05 19.56
C LYS A 116 -12.31 1.28 19.47
N GLY A 117 -12.32 -0.01 19.78
CA GLY A 117 -13.51 -0.87 19.79
C GLY A 117 -13.87 -1.48 18.44
N TYR A 118 -12.99 -1.42 17.43
CA TYR A 118 -13.21 -2.11 16.16
C TYR A 118 -12.87 -3.60 16.26
N ILE A 119 -13.69 -4.43 15.63
CA ILE A 119 -13.49 -5.88 15.52
C ILE A 119 -12.93 -6.18 14.13
N ILE A 120 -11.68 -6.63 14.08
CA ILE A 120 -11.00 -6.97 12.82
C ILE A 120 -11.32 -8.42 12.48
N GLN A 121 -12.15 -8.63 11.46
CA GLN A 121 -12.60 -9.95 11.01
C GLN A 121 -11.57 -10.65 10.14
N SER A 122 -10.89 -9.89 9.27
CA SER A 122 -9.82 -10.39 8.40
C SER A 122 -8.80 -9.33 8.07
N ILE A 123 -7.62 -9.78 7.63
CA ILE A 123 -6.52 -8.90 7.23
C ILE A 123 -5.95 -9.39 5.91
N THR A 124 -5.92 -8.51 4.89
CA THR A 124 -5.21 -8.75 3.63
C THR A 124 -3.96 -7.89 3.56
N CYS A 125 -2.80 -8.51 3.39
CA CYS A 125 -1.51 -7.82 3.36
C CYS A 125 -0.52 -8.46 2.38
N ASP A 126 0.68 -7.84 2.25
CA ASP A 126 1.80 -8.47 1.55
C ASP A 126 2.34 -9.69 2.33
N GLY A 127 3.15 -10.51 1.67
CA GLY A 127 3.65 -11.77 2.21
C GLY A 127 4.79 -11.63 3.24
N ARG A 128 4.74 -10.66 4.14
CA ARG A 128 5.73 -10.46 5.22
C ARG A 128 5.57 -11.55 6.29
N ARG A 129 6.54 -12.45 6.36
CA ARG A 129 6.46 -13.67 7.18
C ARG A 129 6.20 -13.41 8.67
N GLY A 130 6.87 -12.41 9.26
CA GLY A 130 6.69 -12.05 10.66
C GLY A 130 5.30 -11.49 10.95
N LEU A 131 4.76 -10.73 10.00
CA LEU A 131 3.43 -10.15 10.13
C LEU A 131 2.32 -11.21 10.11
N MET A 132 2.40 -12.18 9.19
CA MET A 132 1.35 -13.19 9.02
C MET A 132 1.25 -14.18 10.19
N LYS A 133 2.36 -14.46 10.90
CA LYS A 133 2.38 -15.42 12.00
C LYS A 133 1.80 -14.87 13.30
N ASP A 134 1.89 -13.55 13.52
CA ASP A 134 1.67 -12.96 14.85
C ASP A 134 0.37 -12.15 14.92
N LEU A 135 -0.58 -12.34 13.98
CA LEU A 135 -1.81 -11.57 13.93
C LEU A 135 -2.99 -12.23 14.67
N PHE A 136 -2.83 -12.47 15.99
CA PHE A 136 -3.90 -12.72 16.99
C PHE A 136 -5.12 -13.51 16.48
N ASN A 137 -4.95 -14.72 16.00
CA ASN A 137 -6.03 -15.61 15.51
C ASN A 137 -6.99 -14.98 14.47
N THR A 138 -6.65 -13.81 13.93
CA THR A 138 -7.43 -13.19 12.86
C THR A 138 -7.06 -13.84 11.53
N PRO A 139 -8.01 -14.24 10.69
CA PRO A 139 -7.75 -14.75 9.35
C PRO A 139 -6.89 -13.78 8.54
N VAL A 140 -5.71 -14.25 8.07
CA VAL A 140 -4.78 -13.43 7.29
C VAL A 140 -4.71 -13.96 5.87
N GLN A 141 -5.03 -13.11 4.92
CA GLN A 141 -4.90 -13.35 3.49
C GLN A 141 -3.62 -12.72 2.97
N MET A 142 -2.76 -13.51 2.37
CA MET A 142 -1.64 -12.98 1.59
C MET A 142 -2.13 -12.48 0.24
N CYS A 143 -1.78 -11.26 -0.12
CA CYS A 143 -2.11 -10.71 -1.43
C CYS A 143 -1.59 -11.59 -2.57
N GLN A 144 -2.50 -12.09 -3.41
CA GLN A 144 -2.16 -12.97 -4.51
C GLN A 144 -1.28 -12.29 -5.56
N PHE A 145 -1.49 -11.00 -5.83
CA PHE A 145 -0.62 -10.24 -6.76
C PHE A 145 0.81 -10.09 -6.24
N HIS A 146 0.98 -9.86 -4.95
CA HIS A 146 2.32 -9.81 -4.35
C HIS A 146 3.04 -11.15 -4.48
N MET A 147 2.34 -12.29 -4.28
CA MET A 147 2.94 -13.60 -4.52
C MET A 147 3.35 -13.77 -5.98
N VAL A 148 2.49 -13.43 -6.93
CA VAL A 148 2.83 -13.46 -8.37
C VAL A 148 4.04 -12.59 -8.65
N ALA A 149 4.09 -11.36 -8.14
CA ALA A 149 5.22 -10.44 -8.31
C ALA A 149 6.54 -10.99 -7.74
N ILE A 150 6.51 -11.64 -6.57
CA ILE A 150 7.66 -12.31 -5.95
C ILE A 150 8.20 -13.40 -6.89
N VAL A 151 7.33 -14.26 -7.41
CA VAL A 151 7.70 -15.33 -8.33
C VAL A 151 8.29 -14.77 -9.62
N MET A 152 7.62 -13.80 -10.25
CA MET A 152 8.10 -13.17 -11.49
C MET A 152 9.48 -12.53 -11.31
N ARG A 153 9.73 -11.88 -10.15
CA ARG A 153 11.02 -11.27 -9.83
C ARG A 153 12.13 -12.31 -9.64
N LYS A 154 11.86 -13.39 -8.90
CA LYS A 154 12.83 -14.47 -8.66
C LYS A 154 13.22 -15.23 -9.93
N LEU A 155 12.26 -15.42 -10.83
CA LEU A 155 12.48 -16.13 -12.10
C LEU A 155 12.86 -15.19 -13.26
N ARG A 156 13.30 -13.95 -13.01
CA ARG A 156 13.60 -12.91 -14.01
C ARG A 156 14.99 -13.07 -14.65
N LYS A 157 15.42 -14.26 -14.99
CA LYS A 157 16.71 -14.45 -15.68
C LYS A 157 16.59 -14.22 -17.20
N LYS A 158 17.70 -13.72 -17.82
CA LYS A 158 17.81 -13.48 -19.25
C LYS A 158 17.64 -14.79 -20.06
N HIS A 159 18.17 -15.90 -19.54
CA HIS A 159 18.01 -17.26 -20.09
C HIS A 159 17.19 -18.11 -19.10
N GLN A 160 15.91 -18.19 -19.34
CA GLN A 160 15.02 -19.00 -18.49
C GLN A 160 15.00 -20.44 -18.97
N SER A 161 15.12 -21.38 -18.01
CA SER A 161 14.81 -22.78 -18.25
C SER A 161 13.32 -22.95 -18.62
N GLN A 162 13.01 -23.97 -19.41
CA GLN A 162 11.61 -24.34 -19.68
C GLN A 162 10.84 -24.57 -18.38
N VAL A 163 11.49 -25.16 -17.37
CA VAL A 163 10.98 -25.38 -16.02
C VAL A 163 10.51 -24.08 -15.36
N GLY A 164 11.33 -23.03 -15.43
CA GLY A 164 10.99 -21.71 -14.89
C GLY A 164 9.85 -21.02 -15.66
N LYS A 165 9.79 -21.20 -16.99
CA LYS A 165 8.70 -20.66 -17.82
C LYS A 165 7.34 -21.30 -17.45
N GLU A 166 7.29 -22.61 -17.34
CA GLU A 166 6.06 -23.33 -16.94
C GLU A 166 5.62 -22.93 -15.53
N LEU A 167 6.55 -22.82 -14.56
CA LEU A 167 6.23 -22.37 -13.20
C LEU A 167 5.63 -20.96 -13.17
N LYS A 168 6.11 -20.05 -14.03
CA LYS A 168 5.52 -18.72 -14.20
C LYS A 168 4.09 -18.77 -14.75
N ILE A 169 3.84 -19.64 -15.74
CA ILE A 169 2.51 -19.80 -16.32
C ILE A 169 1.54 -20.28 -15.24
N ILE A 170 1.92 -21.32 -14.49
CA ILE A 170 1.12 -21.82 -13.36
C ILE A 170 0.86 -20.69 -12.35
N THR A 171 1.90 -19.96 -11.97
CA THR A 171 1.75 -18.86 -10.98
C THR A 171 0.79 -17.77 -11.46
N LYS A 172 0.74 -17.46 -12.76
CA LYS A 172 -0.21 -16.47 -13.30
C LYS A 172 -1.67 -16.91 -13.19
N THR A 173 -1.94 -18.20 -13.05
CA THR A 173 -3.32 -18.70 -12.85
C THR A 173 -3.80 -18.57 -11.42
N LEU A 174 -2.93 -18.19 -10.47
CA LEU A 174 -3.21 -18.11 -9.03
C LEU A 174 -4.50 -17.35 -8.69
N THR A 175 -4.71 -16.19 -9.32
CA THR A 175 -5.88 -15.33 -9.04
C THR A 175 -7.19 -15.88 -9.62
N LYS A 176 -7.12 -16.88 -10.50
CA LYS A 176 -8.27 -17.46 -11.24
C LYS A 176 -8.55 -18.90 -10.87
N SER A 177 -7.73 -19.52 -10.02
CA SER A 177 -7.84 -20.92 -9.63
C SER A 177 -8.28 -21.04 -8.18
N SER A 178 -8.98 -22.13 -7.86
CA SER A 178 -9.18 -22.57 -6.48
C SER A 178 -7.88 -23.12 -5.89
N LYS A 179 -7.81 -23.24 -4.56
CA LYS A 179 -6.67 -23.83 -3.85
C LYS A 179 -6.32 -25.23 -4.37
N ASN A 180 -7.34 -26.09 -4.48
CA ASN A 180 -7.14 -27.48 -4.92
C ASN A 180 -6.65 -27.55 -6.37
N GLU A 181 -7.18 -26.72 -7.26
CA GLU A 181 -6.79 -26.66 -8.65
C GLU A 181 -5.38 -26.14 -8.84
N PHE A 182 -5.04 -25.07 -8.13
CA PHE A 182 -3.69 -24.50 -8.13
C PHE A 182 -2.66 -25.49 -7.56
N TYR A 183 -2.98 -26.15 -6.44
CA TYR A 183 -2.12 -27.16 -5.83
C TYR A 183 -1.88 -28.32 -6.79
N ARG A 184 -2.91 -28.88 -7.43
CA ARG A 184 -2.77 -29.97 -8.41
C ARG A 184 -1.82 -29.60 -9.55
N ARG A 185 -1.97 -28.43 -10.16
CA ARG A 185 -1.09 -27.93 -11.23
C ARG A 185 0.36 -27.79 -10.74
N LEU A 186 0.54 -27.21 -9.55
CA LEU A 186 1.85 -27.01 -8.95
C LEU A 186 2.52 -28.35 -8.60
N HIS A 187 1.76 -29.30 -8.08
CA HIS A 187 2.24 -30.62 -7.74
C HIS A 187 2.63 -31.44 -8.98
N SER A 188 1.80 -31.43 -10.02
CA SER A 188 2.11 -32.06 -11.32
C SER A 188 3.40 -31.50 -11.94
N TRP A 189 3.60 -30.19 -11.86
CA TRP A 189 4.86 -29.55 -12.28
C TRP A 189 6.05 -30.06 -11.44
N PHE A 190 5.90 -30.18 -10.14
CA PHE A 190 6.96 -30.69 -9.25
C PHE A 190 7.35 -32.12 -9.58
N ILE A 191 6.38 -33.02 -9.76
CA ILE A 191 6.62 -34.41 -10.17
C ILE A 191 7.36 -34.47 -11.49
N LYS A 192 6.90 -33.71 -12.49
CA LYS A 192 7.52 -33.65 -13.83
C LYS A 192 9.00 -33.23 -13.75
N TYR A 193 9.37 -32.32 -12.88
CA TYR A 193 10.69 -31.73 -12.83
C TYR A 193 11.51 -32.07 -11.58
N GLN A 194 11.13 -33.07 -10.80
CA GLN A 194 11.81 -33.43 -9.55
C GLN A 194 13.29 -33.78 -9.73
N VAL A 195 13.66 -34.48 -10.82
CA VAL A 195 15.05 -34.83 -11.13
C VAL A 195 15.86 -33.57 -11.40
N PHE A 196 15.39 -32.71 -12.29
CA PHE A 196 16.00 -31.40 -12.56
C PHE A 196 16.18 -30.55 -11.29
N LEU A 197 15.20 -30.52 -10.43
CA LEU A 197 15.25 -29.76 -9.19
C LEU A 197 16.24 -30.33 -8.17
N LYS A 198 16.60 -31.63 -8.26
CA LYS A 198 17.58 -32.28 -7.40
C LYS A 198 19.02 -32.10 -7.86
N GLU A 199 19.26 -31.60 -9.06
CA GLU A 199 20.61 -31.40 -9.58
C GLU A 199 21.48 -30.52 -8.67
N ARG A 200 22.70 -30.99 -8.43
CA ARG A 200 23.71 -30.28 -7.61
C ARG A 200 24.78 -29.66 -8.50
N SER A 201 25.42 -28.61 -7.99
CA SER A 201 26.62 -28.02 -8.63
C SER A 201 27.78 -29.02 -8.56
N ASN A 202 28.63 -29.03 -9.57
CA ASN A 202 29.88 -29.82 -9.58
C ASN A 202 30.99 -29.15 -8.74
N LYS A 203 30.75 -27.91 -8.27
CA LYS A 203 31.69 -27.17 -7.41
C LYS A 203 31.10 -27.07 -6.00
N ALA A 204 31.87 -27.47 -5.01
CA ALA A 204 31.54 -27.24 -3.61
C ALA A 204 31.66 -25.74 -3.30
N ASN A 205 30.85 -25.25 -2.34
CA ASN A 205 31.03 -23.92 -1.77
C ASN A 205 32.17 -23.93 -0.72
N GLU A 206 32.49 -22.75 -0.15
CA GLU A 206 33.53 -22.59 0.88
C GLU A 206 33.38 -23.50 2.11
N LYS A 207 32.19 -24.05 2.34
CA LYS A 207 31.87 -25.00 3.43
C LYS A 207 31.89 -26.47 2.98
N GLY A 208 32.42 -26.79 1.81
CA GLY A 208 32.47 -28.16 1.28
C GLY A 208 31.13 -28.71 0.79
N TYR A 209 30.08 -27.90 0.72
CA TYR A 209 28.75 -28.32 0.35
C TYR A 209 28.45 -28.06 -1.14
N PHE A 210 27.83 -29.03 -1.82
CA PHE A 210 27.41 -28.94 -3.21
C PHE A 210 26.01 -28.30 -3.32
N PRO A 211 25.90 -27.02 -3.68
CA PRO A 211 24.62 -26.35 -3.73
C PRO A 211 23.76 -26.83 -4.91
N TYR A 212 22.43 -26.70 -4.76
CA TYR A 212 21.50 -26.96 -5.86
C TYR A 212 21.74 -25.98 -7.03
N LYS A 213 21.74 -26.48 -8.27
CA LYS A 213 21.86 -25.67 -9.49
C LYS A 213 20.64 -24.73 -9.67
N HIS A 214 19.45 -25.25 -9.42
CA HIS A 214 18.16 -24.61 -9.72
C HIS A 214 17.54 -23.97 -8.48
N ARG A 215 18.33 -23.14 -7.78
CA ARG A 215 17.93 -22.55 -6.48
C ARG A 215 16.69 -21.68 -6.57
N ASN A 216 16.50 -20.95 -7.71
CA ASN A 216 15.37 -20.03 -7.84
C ASN A 216 14.06 -20.78 -8.01
N GLU A 217 14.02 -21.78 -8.88
CA GLU A 217 12.85 -22.63 -9.13
C GLU A 217 12.44 -23.38 -7.85
N ARG A 218 13.42 -23.96 -7.17
CA ARG A 218 13.20 -24.61 -5.85
C ARG A 218 12.65 -23.64 -4.81
N SER A 219 13.25 -22.46 -4.71
CA SER A 219 12.84 -21.45 -3.73
C SER A 219 11.44 -20.91 -4.02
N VAL A 220 11.07 -20.78 -5.30
CA VAL A 220 9.72 -20.35 -5.70
C VAL A 220 8.71 -21.43 -5.35
N TYR A 221 8.95 -22.68 -5.73
CA TYR A 221 8.09 -23.80 -5.38
C TYR A 221 7.87 -23.89 -3.86
N ALA A 222 8.96 -23.89 -3.08
CA ALA A 222 8.89 -23.94 -1.62
C ALA A 222 8.12 -22.73 -1.03
N SER A 223 8.22 -21.55 -1.65
CA SER A 223 7.46 -20.38 -1.21
C SER A 223 5.97 -20.54 -1.50
N LEU A 224 5.59 -21.01 -2.69
CA LEU A 224 4.19 -21.24 -3.07
C LEU A 224 3.53 -22.26 -2.14
N ILE A 225 4.22 -23.37 -1.84
CA ILE A 225 3.71 -24.39 -0.89
C ILE A 225 3.59 -23.81 0.53
N ARG A 226 4.61 -23.11 1.01
CA ARG A 226 4.63 -22.54 2.37
C ARG A 226 3.51 -21.55 2.62
N TYR A 227 3.20 -20.73 1.63
CA TYR A 227 2.19 -19.68 1.74
C TYR A 227 0.81 -20.09 1.22
N MET A 228 0.64 -21.35 0.81
CA MET A 228 -0.60 -21.85 0.19
C MET A 228 -1.83 -21.52 1.04
N ASP A 229 -1.80 -21.80 2.33
CA ASP A 229 -2.92 -21.56 3.24
C ASP A 229 -3.24 -20.06 3.38
N TYR A 230 -2.22 -19.20 3.40
CA TYR A 230 -2.40 -17.76 3.47
C TYR A 230 -2.88 -17.16 2.14
N ILE A 231 -2.52 -17.74 1.00
CA ILE A 231 -2.92 -17.26 -0.34
C ILE A 231 -4.40 -17.56 -0.60
N PHE A 232 -4.95 -18.59 0.03
CA PHE A 232 -6.32 -19.06 -0.13
C PHE A 232 -7.15 -18.98 1.16
N THR A 233 -6.78 -18.13 2.11
CA THR A 233 -7.54 -17.89 3.34
C THR A 233 -9.00 -17.54 3.06
N TYR A 234 -9.26 -16.78 2.00
CA TYR A 234 -10.61 -16.39 1.59
C TYR A 234 -11.52 -17.58 1.23
N GLU A 235 -10.96 -18.72 0.79
CA GLU A 235 -11.76 -19.93 0.52
C GLU A 235 -12.17 -20.64 1.82
N LYS A 236 -11.30 -20.59 2.82
CA LYS A 236 -11.55 -21.20 4.14
C LYS A 236 -12.56 -20.41 4.96
N HIS A 237 -12.67 -19.12 4.73
CA HIS A 237 -13.53 -18.16 5.44
C HIS A 237 -14.41 -17.41 4.47
N SER A 238 -15.20 -18.15 3.66
CA SER A 238 -16.06 -17.59 2.62
C SER A 238 -17.12 -16.64 3.17
N GLU A 239 -17.52 -16.82 4.44
CA GLU A 239 -18.48 -15.98 5.16
C GLU A 239 -17.96 -14.55 5.44
N LEU A 240 -16.65 -14.34 5.47
CA LEU A 240 -16.05 -13.06 5.82
C LEU A 240 -15.84 -12.12 4.63
N ASN A 241 -16.08 -12.56 3.39
CA ASN A 241 -15.85 -11.78 2.18
C ASN A 241 -14.44 -11.16 2.10
N ILE A 242 -13.41 -11.99 2.36
CA ILE A 242 -12.02 -11.56 2.42
C ILE A 242 -11.51 -11.15 1.04
N GLU A 243 -10.93 -9.96 0.92
CA GLU A 243 -10.32 -9.49 -0.32
C GLU A 243 -9.04 -10.28 -0.64
N LYS A 244 -8.93 -10.79 -1.88
CA LYS A 244 -7.79 -11.62 -2.33
C LYS A 244 -6.51 -10.82 -2.55
N THR A 245 -6.63 -9.50 -2.71
CA THR A 245 -5.56 -8.63 -3.19
C THR A 245 -5.55 -7.29 -2.48
N THR A 246 -4.44 -6.57 -2.57
CA THR A 246 -4.29 -5.19 -2.09
C THR A 246 -4.52 -4.16 -3.20
N ASN A 247 -5.07 -4.56 -4.35
CA ASN A 247 -5.21 -3.70 -5.53
C ASN A 247 -5.95 -2.40 -5.27
N ARG A 248 -6.93 -2.40 -4.37
CA ARG A 248 -7.67 -1.18 -4.00
C ARG A 248 -6.73 -0.14 -3.38
N LEU A 249 -5.82 -0.56 -2.48
CA LEU A 249 -4.79 0.32 -1.93
C LEU A 249 -3.76 0.74 -2.98
N GLU A 250 -3.35 -0.17 -3.87
CA GLU A 250 -2.45 0.17 -4.98
C GLU A 250 -3.07 1.22 -5.90
N GLY A 251 -4.37 1.11 -6.20
CA GLY A 251 -5.14 2.12 -6.93
C GLY A 251 -5.17 3.47 -6.22
N LEU A 252 -5.44 3.46 -4.91
CA LEU A 252 -5.42 4.66 -4.07
C LEU A 252 -4.03 5.32 -4.05
N PHE A 253 -2.97 4.53 -3.91
CA PHE A 253 -1.59 5.03 -3.93
C PHE A 253 -1.19 5.59 -5.30
N SER A 254 -1.67 4.99 -6.38
CA SER A 254 -1.45 5.46 -7.75
C SER A 254 -2.14 6.81 -7.97
N GLU A 255 -3.39 6.97 -7.51
CA GLU A 255 -4.12 8.24 -7.55
C GLU A 255 -3.38 9.31 -6.75
N LEU A 256 -2.95 8.99 -5.52
CA LEU A 256 -2.21 9.90 -4.65
C LEU A 256 -0.90 10.36 -5.28
N LYS A 257 -0.10 9.43 -5.82
CA LYS A 257 1.18 9.74 -6.48
C LYS A 257 0.97 10.60 -7.72
N ARG A 258 -0.04 10.30 -8.54
CA ARG A 258 -0.39 11.11 -9.71
C ARG A 258 -0.77 12.55 -9.32
N LYS A 259 -1.56 12.72 -8.26
CA LYS A 259 -1.91 14.06 -7.75
C LYS A 259 -0.68 14.81 -7.23
N LEU A 260 0.20 14.14 -6.47
CA LEU A 260 1.43 14.74 -5.97
C LEU A 260 2.41 15.14 -7.08
N ASN A 261 2.48 14.38 -8.18
CA ASN A 261 3.35 14.70 -9.32
C ASN A 261 2.97 15.99 -10.05
N ASN A 262 1.71 16.45 -9.89
CA ASN A 262 1.29 17.76 -10.41
C ASN A 262 1.84 18.93 -9.57
N HIS A 263 2.42 18.65 -8.40
CA HIS A 263 2.88 19.66 -7.44
C HIS A 263 4.38 19.48 -7.14
N ASN A 264 5.21 19.78 -8.14
CA ASN A 264 6.66 19.73 -8.00
C ASN A 264 7.17 20.77 -6.98
N GLY A 265 8.24 20.46 -6.25
CA GLY A 265 8.86 21.38 -5.30
C GLY A 265 8.19 21.49 -3.94
N LEU A 266 7.26 20.58 -3.59
CA LEU A 266 6.71 20.53 -2.24
C LEU A 266 7.78 20.17 -1.21
N THR A 267 7.88 20.98 -0.14
CA THR A 267 8.65 20.59 1.04
C THR A 267 8.08 19.31 1.66
N LYS A 268 8.91 18.55 2.39
CA LYS A 268 8.47 17.34 3.09
C LYS A 268 7.21 17.59 3.93
N LYS A 269 7.18 18.68 4.70
CA LYS A 269 6.04 19.07 5.54
C LYS A 269 4.75 19.25 4.73
N ARG A 270 4.80 20.02 3.64
CA ARG A 270 3.64 20.26 2.77
C ARG A 270 3.20 18.99 2.05
N LYS A 271 4.15 18.13 1.64
CA LYS A 271 3.83 16.83 1.05
C LYS A 271 3.08 15.93 2.04
N MET A 272 3.51 15.88 3.30
CA MET A 272 2.81 15.13 4.35
C MET A 272 1.41 15.68 4.60
N LEU A 273 1.23 17.00 4.65
CA LEU A 273 -0.09 17.64 4.78
C LEU A 273 -1.02 17.30 3.61
N PHE A 274 -0.50 17.31 2.40
CA PHE A 274 -1.27 16.92 1.20
C PHE A 274 -1.73 15.46 1.27
N ILE A 275 -0.82 14.55 1.62
CA ILE A 275 -1.12 13.12 1.75
C ILE A 275 -2.16 12.90 2.84
N GLN A 276 -2.01 13.53 3.99
CA GLN A 276 -2.95 13.45 5.11
C GLN A 276 -4.36 13.92 4.69
N ASP A 277 -4.47 15.09 4.07
CA ASP A 277 -5.75 15.63 3.60
C ASP A 277 -6.40 14.72 2.54
N PHE A 278 -5.60 14.19 1.61
CA PHE A 278 -6.07 13.24 0.60
C PHE A 278 -6.64 11.97 1.23
N LEU A 279 -5.90 11.36 2.17
CA LEU A 279 -6.33 10.13 2.83
C LEU A 279 -7.54 10.35 3.76
N ASN A 280 -7.58 11.49 4.45
CA ASN A 280 -8.72 11.85 5.29
C ASN A 280 -9.99 12.10 4.49
N LYS A 281 -9.91 12.61 3.27
CA LYS A 281 -11.06 12.73 2.35
C LYS A 281 -11.57 11.38 1.82
N LYS A 282 -10.78 10.33 1.97
CA LYS A 282 -11.16 8.95 1.63
C LYS A 282 -11.67 8.15 2.85
N SER A 283 -11.82 8.78 3.99
CA SER A 283 -12.51 8.23 5.16
C SER A 283 -13.96 8.71 5.16
N CYS A 284 -14.92 7.87 4.84
CA CYS A 284 -16.39 8.15 4.87
C CYS A 284 -16.82 9.51 4.34
#